data_9970488e1b09caeebf2851afded61397
#
_entry.id   9970488e1b09caeebf2851afded61397
#
_cell.length_a   1.000
_cell.length_b   1.000
_cell.length_c   1.000
_cell.angle_alpha   90.00
_cell.angle_beta   90.00
_cell.angle_gamma   90.00
#
_symmetry.space_group_name_H-M   'P 1'
#
loop_
_entity.id
_entity.type
_entity.pdbx_description
1 polymer ?
#
loop_
_entity_poly.entity_id
_entity_poly.type
_entity_poly.pdbx_seq_one_letter_code
_entity_poly.pdbx_strand_id
1 'polypeptide(L)'
;MGTLTMEPIIIVHGGAGNIPESRVQGKLDGVRVAVKAGNKILKEGGTALDAVEAAVVSMEKDEYFNAGFGSVLNLRGEVEMEASIMSGKNLDVGAVTLIKDFEHPISIAHKVLSDSPHSLLGAEGAKIFALEKGFQTVPPESLISENAKHALEEFLKHGEFGRTEIGLKNEGGVGTVGAVAIDRNGDIAVATSTGGMSGKAVGRIGDTPQIGSGTYADNHVGGVSTTGHGESILKYCLAHSIIKLMETGIDANTATKTAVDGMTNRLNNTAGAITLSKNGDVGIHFSSVRMAWAYIKNNKLIYGIEHNQRLED
;
A
#
# COMPACT_ATOMS: atom_id res chain seq x y z
N MET A 1 37.09 7.12 7.72
CA MET A 1 36.19 5.98 7.75
C MET A 1 35.23 6.18 6.58
N GLY A 2 35.35 5.37 5.50
CA GLY A 2 34.38 5.44 4.40
C GLY A 2 33.04 4.96 4.92
N THR A 3 32.02 5.81 4.80
CA THR A 3 30.63 5.40 5.01
C THR A 3 30.35 4.28 4.02
N LEU A 4 30.10 3.06 4.51
CA LEU A 4 29.52 1.99 3.71
C LEU A 4 28.18 2.51 3.20
N THR A 5 28.14 2.97 1.96
CA THR A 5 26.87 3.36 1.31
C THR A 5 26.11 2.08 1.04
N MET A 6 24.90 2.01 1.59
CA MET A 6 23.97 0.91 1.32
C MET A 6 23.51 0.99 -0.13
N GLU A 7 23.40 -0.15 -0.82
CA GLU A 7 22.76 -0.16 -2.13
C GLU A 7 21.25 0.10 -1.96
N PRO A 8 20.71 1.12 -2.62
CA PRO A 8 19.29 1.43 -2.48
C PRO A 8 18.40 0.30 -3.00
N ILE A 9 17.31 0.05 -2.30
CA ILE A 9 16.35 -1.00 -2.64
C ILE A 9 14.93 -0.41 -2.57
N ILE A 10 14.08 -0.82 -3.50
CA ILE A 10 12.64 -0.52 -3.43
C ILE A 10 11.83 -1.75 -3.80
N ILE A 11 10.75 -1.97 -3.06
CA ILE A 11 9.73 -2.98 -3.32
C ILE A 11 8.36 -2.35 -3.30
N VAL A 12 7.46 -2.81 -4.17
CA VAL A 12 6.06 -2.36 -4.25
C VAL A 12 5.10 -3.55 -4.26
N HIS A 13 3.87 -3.34 -3.81
CA HIS A 13 2.74 -4.23 -4.05
C HIS A 13 1.56 -3.48 -4.68
N GLY A 14 0.84 -4.17 -5.56
CA GLY A 14 -0.36 -3.67 -6.25
C GLY A 14 -1.66 -4.28 -5.72
N GLY A 15 -1.64 -4.79 -4.48
CA GLY A 15 -2.80 -5.36 -3.82
C GLY A 15 -2.86 -6.87 -3.83
N ALA A 16 -3.38 -7.42 -2.73
CA ALA A 16 -3.64 -8.84 -2.52
C ALA A 16 -5.15 -9.12 -2.57
N GLY A 17 -5.56 -10.21 -3.23
CA GLY A 17 -6.97 -10.57 -3.32
C GLY A 17 -7.25 -11.64 -4.36
N ASN A 18 -8.52 -11.79 -4.72
CA ASN A 18 -8.95 -12.66 -5.80
C ASN A 18 -8.91 -11.91 -7.15
N ILE A 19 -7.69 -11.61 -7.62
CA ILE A 19 -7.46 -10.86 -8.85
C ILE A 19 -7.85 -11.72 -10.06
N PRO A 20 -8.83 -11.29 -10.89
CA PRO A 20 -9.26 -12.03 -12.06
C PRO A 20 -8.17 -12.06 -13.13
N GLU A 21 -8.18 -13.11 -13.97
CA GLU A 21 -7.18 -13.32 -15.02
C GLU A 21 -7.05 -12.11 -15.97
N SER A 22 -8.18 -11.48 -16.29
CA SER A 22 -8.23 -10.29 -17.15
C SER A 22 -7.45 -9.08 -16.64
N ARG A 23 -7.14 -9.03 -15.33
CA ARG A 23 -6.38 -7.93 -14.72
C ARG A 23 -4.92 -8.30 -14.41
N VAL A 24 -4.53 -9.54 -14.57
CA VAL A 24 -3.17 -10.04 -14.22
C VAL A 24 -2.09 -9.25 -14.96
N GLN A 25 -2.19 -9.16 -16.29
CA GLN A 25 -1.16 -8.50 -17.09
C GLN A 25 -1.05 -6.99 -16.75
N GLY A 26 -2.19 -6.28 -16.65
CA GLY A 26 -2.18 -4.86 -16.28
C GLY A 26 -1.55 -4.60 -14.91
N LYS A 27 -1.84 -5.46 -13.93
CA LYS A 27 -1.20 -5.34 -12.60
C LYS A 27 0.29 -5.64 -12.63
N LEU A 28 0.75 -6.64 -13.38
CA LEU A 28 2.17 -6.93 -13.57
C LEU A 28 2.90 -5.76 -14.21
N ASP A 29 2.33 -5.18 -15.26
CA ASP A 29 2.91 -4.00 -15.93
C ASP A 29 2.94 -2.78 -15.01
N GLY A 30 1.84 -2.53 -14.30
CA GLY A 30 1.73 -1.39 -13.38
C GLY A 30 2.73 -1.46 -12.21
N VAL A 31 2.93 -2.62 -11.55
CA VAL A 31 3.93 -2.73 -10.46
C VAL A 31 5.36 -2.56 -10.99
N ARG A 32 5.65 -2.99 -12.24
CA ARG A 32 6.95 -2.76 -12.89
C ARG A 32 7.19 -1.27 -13.18
N VAL A 33 6.17 -0.55 -13.62
CA VAL A 33 6.24 0.90 -13.82
C VAL A 33 6.45 1.62 -12.48
N ALA A 34 5.68 1.26 -11.45
CA ALA A 34 5.75 1.86 -10.12
C ALA A 34 7.13 1.66 -9.47
N VAL A 35 7.67 0.44 -9.48
CA VAL A 35 8.97 0.17 -8.88
C VAL A 35 10.09 0.89 -9.62
N LYS A 36 10.00 1.03 -10.95
CA LYS A 36 10.96 1.82 -11.76
C LYS A 36 10.87 3.31 -11.42
N ALA A 37 9.68 3.86 -11.19
CA ALA A 37 9.49 5.25 -10.79
C ALA A 37 10.21 5.56 -9.47
N GLY A 38 10.00 4.78 -8.43
CA GLY A 38 10.69 4.95 -7.16
C GLY A 38 12.19 4.68 -7.24
N ASN A 39 12.62 3.65 -7.99
CA ASN A 39 14.04 3.35 -8.19
C ASN A 39 14.80 4.48 -8.91
N LYS A 40 14.13 5.20 -9.82
CA LYS A 40 14.72 6.38 -10.46
C LYS A 40 15.10 7.44 -9.43
N ILE A 41 14.21 7.75 -8.49
CA ILE A 41 14.47 8.69 -7.38
C ILE A 41 15.71 8.25 -6.59
N LEU A 42 15.77 6.97 -6.18
CA LEU A 42 16.90 6.44 -5.43
C LEU A 42 18.23 6.51 -6.20
N LYS A 43 18.22 6.21 -7.51
CA LYS A 43 19.40 6.32 -8.38
C LYS A 43 19.91 7.75 -8.53
N GLU A 44 19.00 8.71 -8.58
CA GLU A 44 19.31 10.14 -8.66
C GLU A 44 19.75 10.72 -7.30
N GLY A 45 19.74 9.92 -6.25
CA GLY A 45 20.18 10.31 -4.90
C GLY A 45 19.11 10.93 -4.03
N GLY A 46 17.84 10.78 -4.41
CA GLY A 46 16.70 11.16 -3.60
C GLY A 46 16.50 10.25 -2.38
N THR A 47 15.59 10.67 -1.50
CA THR A 47 15.31 9.98 -0.24
C THR A 47 14.41 8.76 -0.42
N ALA A 48 14.39 7.87 0.58
CA ALA A 48 13.45 6.76 0.63
C ALA A 48 11.98 7.25 0.65
N LEU A 49 11.68 8.38 1.32
CA LEU A 49 10.35 9.00 1.33
C LEU A 49 9.92 9.42 -0.08
N ASP A 50 10.76 10.14 -0.82
CA ASP A 50 10.45 10.56 -2.20
C ASP A 50 10.26 9.34 -3.12
N ALA A 51 11.04 8.28 -2.90
CA ALA A 51 10.97 7.07 -3.71
C ALA A 51 9.66 6.29 -3.52
N VAL A 52 9.23 6.10 -2.26
CA VAL A 52 7.97 5.40 -1.98
C VAL A 52 6.76 6.24 -2.41
N GLU A 53 6.81 7.56 -2.26
CA GLU A 53 5.77 8.47 -2.79
C GLU A 53 5.67 8.33 -4.31
N ALA A 54 6.78 8.46 -5.04
CA ALA A 54 6.79 8.37 -6.50
C ALA A 54 6.24 7.02 -7.01
N ALA A 55 6.55 5.92 -6.33
CA ALA A 55 6.04 4.61 -6.66
C ALA A 55 4.53 4.50 -6.43
N VAL A 56 4.02 5.00 -5.29
CA VAL A 56 2.59 4.97 -4.97
C VAL A 56 1.81 5.91 -5.88
N VAL A 57 2.30 7.13 -6.16
CA VAL A 57 1.70 8.07 -7.14
C VAL A 57 1.55 7.43 -8.52
N SER A 58 2.52 6.61 -8.94
CA SER A 58 2.42 5.87 -10.21
C SER A 58 1.23 4.91 -10.20
N MET A 59 0.98 4.24 -9.09
CA MET A 59 -0.16 3.31 -8.96
C MET A 59 -1.50 4.03 -8.74
N GLU A 60 -1.51 5.20 -8.09
CA GLU A 60 -2.72 6.05 -7.94
C GLU A 60 -3.23 6.61 -9.28
N LYS A 61 -2.37 6.67 -10.32
CA LYS A 61 -2.74 7.08 -11.68
C LYS A 61 -3.31 5.96 -12.54
N ASP A 62 -3.21 4.72 -12.09
CA ASP A 62 -3.48 3.53 -12.90
C ASP A 62 -4.75 2.81 -12.40
N GLU A 63 -5.77 2.70 -13.26
CA GLU A 63 -7.05 2.07 -12.96
C GLU A 63 -6.98 0.57 -12.59
N TYR A 64 -5.83 -0.06 -12.82
CA TYR A 64 -5.61 -1.44 -12.39
C TYR A 64 -5.42 -1.57 -10.87
N PHE A 65 -5.24 -0.44 -10.14
CA PHE A 65 -5.01 -0.45 -8.70
C PHE A 65 -6.13 0.24 -7.93
N ASN A 66 -6.38 -0.21 -6.72
CA ASN A 66 -7.37 0.38 -5.82
C ASN A 66 -6.74 1.53 -5.00
N ALA A 67 -6.41 2.60 -5.67
CA ALA A 67 -5.89 3.85 -5.10
C ALA A 67 -6.03 4.97 -6.13
N GLY A 68 -6.22 6.21 -5.72
CA GLY A 68 -6.38 7.32 -6.66
C GLY A 68 -7.51 7.09 -7.66
N PHE A 69 -7.20 7.18 -8.96
CA PHE A 69 -8.15 7.00 -10.07
C PHE A 69 -8.80 5.60 -10.12
N GLY A 70 -8.11 4.55 -9.66
CA GLY A 70 -8.66 3.19 -9.65
C GLY A 70 -9.43 2.80 -8.38
N SER A 71 -9.67 3.76 -7.48
CA SER A 71 -10.32 3.51 -6.19
C SER A 71 -11.71 2.93 -6.33
N VAL A 72 -12.03 1.94 -5.49
CA VAL A 72 -13.39 1.40 -5.35
C VAL A 72 -14.33 2.41 -4.71
N LEU A 73 -15.63 2.19 -4.85
CA LEU A 73 -16.67 3.11 -4.41
C LEU A 73 -17.31 2.68 -3.09
N ASN A 74 -17.73 3.67 -2.30
CA ASN A 74 -18.58 3.47 -1.14
C ASN A 74 -20.05 3.21 -1.56
N LEU A 75 -20.94 2.96 -0.59
CA LEU A 75 -22.38 2.70 -0.84
C LEU A 75 -23.13 3.85 -1.51
N ARG A 76 -22.57 5.06 -1.56
CA ARG A 76 -23.15 6.21 -2.27
C ARG A 76 -22.57 6.39 -3.67
N GLY A 77 -21.69 5.50 -4.12
CA GLY A 77 -21.00 5.63 -5.41
C GLY A 77 -19.90 6.69 -5.41
N GLU A 78 -19.36 7.05 -4.25
CA GLU A 78 -18.32 8.06 -4.10
C GLU A 78 -16.94 7.41 -3.84
N VAL A 79 -15.88 8.06 -4.32
CA VAL A 79 -14.49 7.74 -3.97
C VAL A 79 -14.14 8.38 -2.63
N GLU A 80 -13.81 7.58 -1.63
CA GLU A 80 -13.23 8.00 -0.34
C GLU A 80 -11.90 7.28 -0.15
N MET A 81 -10.81 8.03 -0.03
CA MET A 81 -9.45 7.47 -0.05
C MET A 81 -8.74 7.62 1.28
N GLU A 82 -7.73 6.79 1.46
CA GLU A 82 -6.86 6.78 2.62
C GLU A 82 -5.41 6.58 2.16
N ALA A 83 -4.48 7.26 2.80
CA ALA A 83 -3.07 7.06 2.55
C ALA A 83 -2.25 7.32 3.81
N SER A 84 -1.11 6.65 3.91
CA SER A 84 -0.11 6.92 4.95
C SER A 84 1.30 6.76 4.41
N ILE A 85 2.20 7.55 4.96
CA ILE A 85 3.63 7.48 4.70
C ILE A 85 4.38 7.59 6.03
N MET A 86 5.44 6.81 6.19
CA MET A 86 6.23 6.77 7.43
C MET A 86 7.72 6.73 7.13
N SER A 87 8.47 7.54 7.86
CA SER A 87 9.93 7.51 7.91
C SER A 87 10.39 6.66 9.10
N GLY A 88 11.24 5.69 8.86
CA GLY A 88 11.84 4.87 9.93
C GLY A 88 12.90 5.59 10.74
N LYS A 89 13.38 6.76 10.30
CA LYS A 89 14.48 7.49 10.93
C LYS A 89 14.12 8.01 12.33
N ASN A 90 12.99 8.72 12.42
CA ASN A 90 12.49 9.32 13.65
C ASN A 90 11.09 8.81 14.01
N LEU A 91 10.59 7.81 13.27
CA LEU A 91 9.21 7.33 13.32
C LEU A 91 8.19 8.42 12.92
N ASP A 92 8.61 9.38 12.08
CA ASP A 92 7.73 10.45 11.60
C ASP A 92 6.67 9.88 10.65
N VAL A 93 5.44 10.35 10.81
CA VAL A 93 4.26 9.84 10.12
C VAL A 93 3.46 10.97 9.51
N GLY A 94 2.94 10.73 8.32
CA GLY A 94 1.86 11.51 7.75
C GLY A 94 0.78 10.60 7.18
N ALA A 95 -0.46 10.88 7.51
CA ALA A 95 -1.59 10.10 6.99
C ALA A 95 -2.81 10.98 6.73
N VAL A 96 -3.64 10.54 5.78
CA VAL A 96 -4.93 11.14 5.49
C VAL A 96 -6.00 10.05 5.37
N THR A 97 -7.21 10.37 5.80
CA THR A 97 -8.36 9.46 5.70
C THR A 97 -9.62 10.20 5.27
N LEU A 98 -10.54 9.47 4.63
CA LEU A 98 -11.80 10.01 4.11
C LEU A 98 -11.60 11.23 3.19
N ILE A 99 -10.47 11.25 2.46
CA ILE A 99 -10.17 12.34 1.53
C ILE A 99 -10.83 12.05 0.18
N LYS A 100 -11.40 13.09 -0.42
CA LYS A 100 -12.13 13.05 -1.69
C LYS A 100 -11.59 14.10 -2.65
N ASP A 101 -11.76 13.84 -3.93
CA ASP A 101 -11.53 14.82 -4.99
C ASP A 101 -10.07 15.27 -5.15
N PHE A 102 -9.11 14.43 -4.76
CA PHE A 102 -7.67 14.63 -5.01
C PHE A 102 -7.07 13.42 -5.73
N GLU A 103 -6.22 13.65 -6.72
CA GLU A 103 -5.61 12.57 -7.52
C GLU A 103 -4.63 11.72 -6.70
N HIS A 104 -3.87 12.36 -5.78
CA HIS A 104 -2.76 11.72 -5.08
C HIS A 104 -2.85 11.89 -3.56
N PRO A 105 -3.67 11.06 -2.88
CA PRO A 105 -3.74 11.04 -1.42
C PRO A 105 -2.38 10.86 -0.74
N ILE A 106 -1.48 10.07 -1.34
CA ILE A 106 -0.14 9.83 -0.76
C ILE A 106 0.71 11.09 -0.68
N SER A 107 0.62 11.98 -1.67
CA SER A 107 1.35 13.25 -1.66
C SER A 107 0.83 14.20 -0.57
N ILE A 108 -0.49 14.15 -0.29
CA ILE A 108 -1.06 14.91 0.83
C ILE A 108 -0.60 14.31 2.17
N ALA A 109 -0.56 12.97 2.29
CA ALA A 109 -0.02 12.31 3.47
C ALA A 109 1.45 12.67 3.71
N HIS A 110 2.28 12.73 2.65
CA HIS A 110 3.67 13.18 2.75
C HIS A 110 3.75 14.64 3.21
N LYS A 111 2.82 15.49 2.75
CA LYS A 111 2.76 16.88 3.20
C LYS A 111 2.32 17.01 4.66
N VAL A 112 1.46 16.12 5.15
CA VAL A 112 1.12 16.04 6.58
C VAL A 112 2.39 15.71 7.40
N LEU A 113 3.21 14.75 6.95
CA LEU A 113 4.46 14.39 7.62
C LEU A 113 5.45 15.55 7.67
N SER A 114 5.62 16.26 6.54
CA SER A 114 6.69 17.28 6.41
C SER A 114 6.30 18.66 6.97
N ASP A 115 5.03 19.05 6.89
CA ASP A 115 4.58 20.42 7.09
C ASP A 115 3.52 20.59 8.20
N SER A 116 3.30 19.56 9.01
CA SER A 116 2.36 19.64 10.13
C SER A 116 2.93 18.97 11.40
N PRO A 117 2.46 19.36 12.60
CA PRO A 117 2.78 18.66 13.84
C PRO A 117 1.92 17.42 14.07
N HIS A 118 1.01 17.09 13.14
CA HIS A 118 0.04 16.01 13.27
C HIS A 118 0.47 14.79 12.47
N SER A 119 0.10 13.60 12.94
CA SER A 119 0.38 12.35 12.25
C SER A 119 -0.75 11.93 11.31
N LEU A 120 -1.98 12.37 11.55
CA LEU A 120 -3.17 11.95 10.79
C LEU A 120 -4.20 13.07 10.73
N LEU A 121 -4.65 13.39 9.52
CA LEU A 121 -5.77 14.29 9.27
C LEU A 121 -6.90 13.56 8.55
N GLY A 122 -8.17 13.94 8.81
CA GLY A 122 -9.32 13.27 8.22
C GLY A 122 -10.38 14.18 7.63
N ALA A 123 -11.08 13.66 6.63
CA ALA A 123 -12.28 14.26 6.04
C ALA A 123 -12.08 15.74 5.65
N GLU A 124 -12.99 16.63 6.06
CA GLU A 124 -12.93 18.05 5.74
C GLU A 124 -11.63 18.72 6.23
N GLY A 125 -11.11 18.32 7.39
CA GLY A 125 -9.83 18.82 7.92
C GLY A 125 -8.65 18.49 7.01
N ALA A 126 -8.59 17.28 6.48
CA ALA A 126 -7.58 16.88 5.51
C ALA A 126 -7.72 17.66 4.19
N LYS A 127 -8.94 17.92 3.73
CA LYS A 127 -9.21 18.73 2.53
C LYS A 127 -8.75 20.18 2.71
N ILE A 128 -9.09 20.82 3.83
CA ILE A 128 -8.64 22.18 4.15
C ILE A 128 -7.12 22.25 4.12
N PHE A 129 -6.45 21.35 4.83
CA PHE A 129 -4.99 21.27 4.85
C PHE A 129 -4.40 21.10 3.45
N ALA A 130 -4.95 20.20 2.63
CA ALA A 130 -4.46 19.98 1.27
C ALA A 130 -4.56 21.26 0.42
N LEU A 131 -5.70 21.95 0.47
CA LEU A 131 -5.90 23.22 -0.26
C LEU A 131 -4.93 24.31 0.21
N GLU A 132 -4.73 24.45 1.52
CA GLU A 132 -3.75 25.41 2.10
C GLU A 132 -2.31 25.08 1.68
N LYS A 133 -2.00 23.81 1.42
CA LYS A 133 -0.69 23.38 0.90
C LYS A 133 -0.57 23.43 -0.63
N GLY A 134 -1.60 23.94 -1.33
CA GLY A 134 -1.56 24.19 -2.77
C GLY A 134 -2.02 23.02 -3.65
N PHE A 135 -2.49 21.92 -3.04
CA PHE A 135 -3.11 20.85 -3.83
C PHE A 135 -4.42 21.32 -4.45
N GLN A 136 -4.71 20.82 -5.65
CA GLN A 136 -5.94 21.18 -6.38
C GLN A 136 -6.92 20.01 -6.34
N THR A 137 -8.19 20.33 -6.18
CA THR A 137 -9.25 19.31 -6.34
C THR A 137 -9.51 19.05 -7.82
N VAL A 138 -9.91 17.82 -8.10
CA VAL A 138 -10.45 17.40 -9.41
C VAL A 138 -11.96 17.23 -9.33
N PRO A 139 -12.69 17.26 -10.47
CA PRO A 139 -14.12 16.97 -10.46
C PRO A 139 -14.40 15.61 -9.79
N PRO A 140 -15.42 15.50 -8.92
CA PRO A 140 -15.68 14.29 -8.13
C PRO A 140 -15.77 12.99 -8.95
N GLU A 141 -16.34 13.07 -10.16
CA GLU A 141 -16.50 11.90 -11.04
C GLU A 141 -15.23 11.50 -11.80
N SER A 142 -14.20 12.36 -11.84
CA SER A 142 -12.99 12.12 -12.63
C SER A 142 -12.13 10.98 -12.08
N LEU A 143 -12.29 10.61 -10.83
CA LEU A 143 -11.59 9.49 -10.18
C LEU A 143 -12.37 8.17 -10.24
N ILE A 144 -13.57 8.16 -10.83
CA ILE A 144 -14.42 6.99 -10.91
C ILE A 144 -14.15 6.24 -12.22
N SER A 145 -13.52 5.07 -12.12
CA SER A 145 -13.32 4.18 -13.26
C SER A 145 -14.57 3.35 -13.56
N GLU A 146 -14.73 2.89 -14.81
CA GLU A 146 -15.83 1.97 -15.18
C GLU A 146 -15.75 0.65 -14.40
N ASN A 147 -14.54 0.16 -14.11
CA ASN A 147 -14.34 -1.02 -13.27
C ASN A 147 -14.88 -0.81 -11.84
N ALA A 148 -14.69 0.39 -11.26
CA ALA A 148 -15.20 0.69 -9.92
C ALA A 148 -16.74 0.76 -9.88
N LYS A 149 -17.37 1.32 -10.93
CA LYS A 149 -18.83 1.32 -11.08
C LYS A 149 -19.38 -0.10 -11.16
N HIS A 150 -18.80 -0.92 -12.03
CA HIS A 150 -19.20 -2.31 -12.21
C HIS A 150 -19.04 -3.12 -10.91
N ALA A 151 -17.92 -2.95 -10.20
CA ALA A 151 -17.69 -3.62 -8.92
C ALA A 151 -18.74 -3.24 -7.86
N LEU A 152 -19.16 -1.96 -7.81
CA LEU A 152 -20.22 -1.53 -6.91
C LEU A 152 -21.58 -2.11 -7.32
N GLU A 153 -21.92 -2.13 -8.62
CA GLU A 153 -23.16 -2.73 -9.12
C GLU A 153 -23.26 -4.23 -8.76
N GLU A 154 -22.19 -4.98 -8.96
CA GLU A 154 -22.13 -6.40 -8.58
C GLU A 154 -22.24 -6.59 -7.06
N PHE A 155 -21.58 -5.73 -6.29
CA PHE A 155 -21.73 -5.73 -4.83
C PHE A 155 -23.19 -5.47 -4.42
N LEU A 156 -23.90 -4.51 -5.01
CA LEU A 156 -25.28 -4.20 -4.70
C LEU A 156 -26.26 -5.32 -5.10
N LYS A 157 -25.95 -6.08 -6.17
CA LYS A 157 -26.78 -7.23 -6.61
C LYS A 157 -26.59 -8.47 -5.74
N HIS A 158 -25.36 -8.72 -5.30
CA HIS A 158 -24.96 -10.02 -4.72
C HIS A 158 -24.29 -9.89 -3.35
N GLY A 159 -24.04 -8.65 -2.90
CA GLY A 159 -23.21 -8.35 -1.74
C GLY A 159 -23.87 -8.73 -0.43
N GLU A 160 -23.07 -9.36 0.42
CA GLU A 160 -23.34 -9.45 1.85
C GLU A 160 -22.33 -8.57 2.58
N PHE A 161 -22.83 -7.67 3.43
CA PHE A 161 -22.01 -6.87 4.32
C PHE A 161 -21.07 -7.77 5.14
N GLY A 162 -19.78 -7.45 5.14
CA GLY A 162 -18.79 -8.15 5.95
C GLY A 162 -18.25 -9.45 5.36
N ARG A 163 -18.60 -9.82 4.12
CA ARG A 163 -17.93 -10.92 3.45
C ARG A 163 -16.51 -10.51 3.07
N THR A 164 -15.62 -11.34 3.50
CA THR A 164 -14.20 -11.36 3.17
C THR A 164 -14.00 -11.81 1.74
N GLU A 165 -12.90 -11.44 1.13
CA GLU A 165 -12.50 -11.88 -0.22
C GLU A 165 -12.53 -13.41 -0.42
N ILE A 166 -12.51 -14.19 0.65
CA ILE A 166 -12.57 -15.67 0.63
C ILE A 166 -13.93 -16.20 0.16
N GLY A 167 -15.01 -15.42 0.23
CA GLY A 167 -16.38 -15.90 -0.01
C GLY A 167 -16.94 -15.66 -1.41
N LEU A 168 -16.32 -14.86 -2.25
CA LEU A 168 -16.80 -14.56 -3.61
C LEU A 168 -16.00 -15.36 -4.63
N LYS A 169 -16.64 -16.35 -5.23
CA LYS A 169 -16.00 -17.25 -6.22
C LYS A 169 -15.56 -16.54 -7.51
N ASN A 170 -16.00 -15.34 -7.83
CA ASN A 170 -15.86 -14.84 -9.20
C ASN A 170 -15.43 -13.38 -9.41
N GLU A 171 -15.31 -12.49 -8.39
CA GLU A 171 -14.85 -11.12 -8.68
C GLU A 171 -14.03 -10.53 -7.52
N GLY A 172 -12.79 -10.20 -7.84
CA GLY A 172 -11.79 -9.83 -6.88
C GLY A 172 -11.95 -8.42 -6.33
N GLY A 173 -11.94 -8.30 -5.04
CA GLY A 173 -11.58 -7.04 -4.40
C GLY A 173 -10.21 -6.58 -4.89
N VAL A 174 -10.10 -5.32 -5.29
CA VAL A 174 -8.82 -4.72 -5.70
C VAL A 174 -8.14 -4.27 -4.42
N GLY A 175 -7.02 -4.90 -4.06
CA GLY A 175 -6.30 -4.60 -2.82
C GLY A 175 -5.55 -3.26 -2.85
N THR A 176 -5.25 -2.73 -1.67
CA THR A 176 -4.40 -1.57 -1.36
C THR A 176 -3.06 -1.61 -2.11
N VAL A 177 -2.49 -0.46 -2.47
CA VAL A 177 -1.14 -0.35 -3.02
C VAL A 177 -0.15 0.11 -1.97
N GLY A 178 1.13 -0.27 -2.11
CA GLY A 178 2.17 0.22 -1.20
C GLY A 178 3.57 0.03 -1.72
N ALA A 179 4.50 0.73 -1.06
CA ALA A 179 5.93 0.70 -1.35
C ALA A 179 6.75 0.74 -0.07
N VAL A 180 7.89 0.06 -0.08
CA VAL A 180 8.93 0.12 0.96
C VAL A 180 10.25 0.40 0.29
N ALA A 181 11.03 1.34 0.78
CA ALA A 181 12.34 1.67 0.23
C ALA A 181 13.40 1.87 1.32
N ILE A 182 14.65 1.62 0.93
CA ILE A 182 15.87 1.97 1.67
C ILE A 182 16.73 2.80 0.74
N ASP A 183 17.14 3.98 1.16
CA ASP A 183 18.03 4.84 0.40
C ASP A 183 19.52 4.56 0.71
N ARG A 184 20.41 5.28 0.03
CA ARG A 184 21.87 5.14 0.19
C ARG A 184 22.40 5.47 1.59
N ASN A 185 21.60 6.20 2.40
CA ASN A 185 21.94 6.54 3.78
C ASN A 185 21.51 5.43 4.75
N GLY A 186 20.75 4.43 4.27
CA GLY A 186 20.11 3.41 5.08
C GLY A 186 18.79 3.90 5.73
N ASP A 187 18.28 5.06 5.32
CA ASP A 187 16.98 5.53 5.79
C ASP A 187 15.87 4.72 5.11
N ILE A 188 14.90 4.27 5.91
CA ILE A 188 13.78 3.42 5.47
C ILE A 188 12.51 4.27 5.43
N ALA A 189 11.73 4.10 4.38
CA ALA A 189 10.39 4.67 4.29
C ALA A 189 9.37 3.66 3.75
N VAL A 190 8.13 3.86 4.15
CA VAL A 190 6.96 3.06 3.72
C VAL A 190 5.84 4.01 3.32
N ALA A 191 5.15 3.69 2.24
CA ALA A 191 3.94 4.39 1.80
C ALA A 191 2.87 3.38 1.42
N THR A 192 1.62 3.66 1.79
CA THR A 192 0.46 2.82 1.49
C THR A 192 -0.73 3.70 1.13
N SER A 193 -1.50 3.35 0.09
CA SER A 193 -2.67 4.11 -0.38
C SER A 193 -3.80 3.18 -0.83
N THR A 194 -5.06 3.60 -0.61
CA THR A 194 -6.23 2.77 -0.95
C THR A 194 -7.51 3.57 -1.12
N GLY A 195 -8.41 3.03 -1.96
CA GLY A 195 -9.85 3.36 -1.97
C GLY A 195 -10.67 2.53 -0.97
N GLY A 196 -10.05 1.60 -0.24
CA GLY A 196 -10.74 0.74 0.73
C GLY A 196 -11.43 -0.48 0.11
N MET A 197 -12.63 -0.80 0.57
CA MET A 197 -13.43 -1.94 0.12
C MET A 197 -14.58 -1.47 -0.77
N SER A 198 -14.91 -2.24 -1.82
CA SER A 198 -16.09 -1.97 -2.65
C SER A 198 -17.36 -2.07 -1.82
N GLY A 199 -18.27 -1.09 -1.98
CA GLY A 199 -19.50 -1.03 -1.20
C GLY A 199 -19.31 -0.76 0.29
N LYS A 200 -18.17 -0.21 0.72
CA LYS A 200 -17.94 0.19 2.10
C LYS A 200 -18.96 1.25 2.56
N ALA A 201 -19.27 1.25 3.85
CA ALA A 201 -20.07 2.32 4.43
C ALA A 201 -19.36 3.69 4.25
N VAL A 202 -20.14 4.75 4.06
CA VAL A 202 -19.59 6.12 4.07
C VAL A 202 -18.90 6.37 5.41
N GLY A 203 -17.67 6.88 5.35
CA GLY A 203 -16.89 7.13 6.55
C GLY A 203 -16.15 5.89 7.12
N ARG A 204 -16.17 4.74 6.42
CA ARG A 204 -15.36 3.59 6.82
C ARG A 204 -13.88 3.90 6.63
N ILE A 205 -13.09 3.65 7.67
CA ILE A 205 -11.63 3.74 7.69
C ILE A 205 -11.06 2.34 7.88
N GLY A 206 -10.11 1.97 7.00
CA GLY A 206 -9.40 0.68 7.05
C GLY A 206 -8.08 0.72 7.81
N ASP A 207 -7.22 -0.24 7.49
CA ASP A 207 -5.90 -0.40 8.07
C ASP A 207 -4.86 0.59 7.53
N THR A 208 -5.03 1.05 6.29
CA THR A 208 -4.03 1.86 5.56
C THR A 208 -3.54 3.10 6.33
N PRO A 209 -4.41 3.97 6.92
CA PRO A 209 -3.97 5.14 7.66
C PRO A 209 -3.58 4.83 9.11
N GLN A 210 -3.73 3.59 9.54
CA GLN A 210 -3.47 3.13 10.91
C GLN A 210 -2.04 2.59 11.02
N ILE A 211 -1.14 3.40 11.60
CA ILE A 211 0.26 3.02 11.79
C ILE A 211 0.38 1.79 12.68
N GLY A 212 1.18 0.84 12.25
CA GLY A 212 1.30 -0.48 12.86
C GLY A 212 0.35 -1.52 12.28
N SER A 213 -0.68 -1.10 11.55
CA SER A 213 -1.61 -2.01 10.86
C SER A 213 -1.28 -2.12 9.38
N GLY A 214 -1.53 -1.07 8.59
CA GLY A 214 -1.27 -1.01 7.14
C GLY A 214 0.16 -0.65 6.79
N THR A 215 0.83 0.12 7.64
CA THR A 215 2.12 0.77 7.38
C THR A 215 2.96 0.79 8.64
N TYR A 216 4.25 0.44 8.54
CA TYR A 216 5.22 0.67 9.60
C TYR A 216 6.64 0.77 9.06
N ALA A 217 7.44 1.67 9.60
CA ALA A 217 8.86 1.83 9.30
C ALA A 217 9.68 2.12 10.57
N ASP A 218 10.83 1.46 10.70
CA ASP A 218 11.83 1.70 11.74
C ASP A 218 13.22 1.39 11.18
N ASN A 219 14.12 2.39 11.15
CA ASN A 219 15.48 2.20 10.66
C ASN A 219 16.29 1.16 11.45
N HIS A 220 15.90 0.88 12.69
CA HIS A 220 16.56 -0.16 13.49
C HIS A 220 16.17 -1.58 13.10
N VAL A 221 15.06 -1.76 12.37
CA VAL A 221 14.47 -3.07 12.06
C VAL A 221 14.18 -3.25 10.58
N GLY A 222 13.31 -2.41 10.01
CA GLY A 222 12.83 -2.53 8.64
C GLY A 222 11.56 -1.74 8.35
N GLY A 223 10.95 -2.01 7.19
CA GLY A 223 9.69 -1.40 6.77
C GLY A 223 8.72 -2.43 6.23
N VAL A 224 7.42 -2.19 6.42
CA VAL A 224 6.32 -3.08 6.04
C VAL A 224 5.13 -2.29 5.49
N SER A 225 4.61 -2.72 4.34
CA SER A 225 3.31 -2.31 3.82
C SER A 225 2.41 -3.54 3.64
N THR A 226 1.15 -3.44 4.07
CA THR A 226 0.18 -4.55 4.05
C THR A 226 -0.99 -4.28 3.12
N THR A 227 -1.69 -5.32 2.72
CA THR A 227 -2.86 -5.29 1.85
C THR A 227 -3.77 -6.49 2.12
N GLY A 228 -5.07 -6.39 1.84
CA GLY A 228 -6.04 -7.48 2.04
C GLY A 228 -7.27 -7.02 2.83
N HIS A 229 -7.77 -7.87 3.73
CA HIS A 229 -8.95 -7.55 4.52
C HIS A 229 -8.63 -6.56 5.65
N GLY A 230 -8.94 -5.28 5.43
CA GLY A 230 -8.52 -4.16 6.27
C GLY A 230 -8.88 -4.29 7.75
N GLU A 231 -10.12 -4.74 8.06
CA GLU A 231 -10.57 -4.94 9.44
C GLU A 231 -9.79 -6.01 10.19
N SER A 232 -9.30 -7.04 9.47
CA SER A 232 -8.46 -8.09 10.09
C SER A 232 -7.03 -7.62 10.26
N ILE A 233 -6.47 -6.94 9.26
CA ILE A 233 -5.14 -6.33 9.32
C ILE A 233 -5.09 -5.35 10.49
N LEU A 234 -6.11 -4.50 10.63
CA LEU A 234 -6.22 -3.51 11.71
C LEU A 234 -6.25 -4.19 13.09
N LYS A 235 -7.13 -5.19 13.28
CA LYS A 235 -7.25 -5.92 14.56
C LYS A 235 -5.99 -6.69 14.95
N TYR A 236 -5.23 -7.16 13.95
CA TYR A 236 -4.01 -7.94 14.15
C TYR A 236 -2.77 -7.05 14.30
N CYS A 237 -2.87 -5.76 13.97
CA CYS A 237 -1.73 -4.83 13.87
C CYS A 237 -0.62 -5.43 12.99
N LEU A 238 -0.97 -5.88 11.76
CA LEU A 238 -0.17 -6.81 10.99
C LEU A 238 1.23 -6.28 10.67
N ALA A 239 1.36 -5.01 10.24
CA ALA A 239 2.67 -4.43 9.92
C ALA A 239 3.60 -4.43 11.14
N HIS A 240 3.10 -4.00 12.30
CA HIS A 240 3.89 -3.98 13.54
C HIS A 240 4.20 -5.41 14.05
N SER A 241 3.29 -6.37 13.85
CA SER A 241 3.55 -7.78 14.20
C SER A 241 4.72 -8.36 13.41
N ILE A 242 4.84 -8.02 12.10
CA ILE A 242 5.99 -8.42 11.27
C ILE A 242 7.27 -7.80 11.80
N ILE A 243 7.27 -6.49 12.09
CA ILE A 243 8.43 -5.79 12.67
C ILE A 243 8.85 -6.42 13.99
N LYS A 244 7.91 -6.74 14.87
CA LYS A 244 8.22 -7.39 16.16
C LYS A 244 8.87 -8.76 16.00
N LEU A 245 8.46 -9.54 15.03
CA LEU A 245 9.13 -10.81 14.70
C LEU A 245 10.57 -10.57 14.20
N MET A 246 10.78 -9.56 13.34
CA MET A 246 12.11 -9.22 12.86
C MET A 246 13.04 -8.71 13.98
N GLU A 247 12.53 -7.99 14.97
CA GLU A 247 13.29 -7.56 16.16
C GLU A 247 13.86 -8.75 16.95
N THR A 248 13.20 -9.90 16.93
CA THR A 248 13.71 -11.13 17.56
C THR A 248 14.78 -11.86 16.76
N GLY A 249 15.18 -11.32 15.60
CA GLY A 249 16.20 -11.89 14.72
C GLY A 249 15.65 -12.82 13.63
N ILE A 250 14.32 -12.90 13.47
CA ILE A 250 13.70 -13.65 12.38
C ILE A 250 13.88 -12.85 11.08
N ASP A 251 14.27 -13.52 10.00
CA ASP A 251 14.46 -12.88 8.68
C ASP A 251 13.15 -12.31 8.11
N ALA A 252 13.25 -11.30 7.23
CA ALA A 252 12.12 -10.59 6.69
C ALA A 252 11.05 -11.48 6.03
N ASN A 253 11.49 -12.49 5.27
CA ASN A 253 10.56 -13.38 4.56
C ASN A 253 9.80 -14.30 5.54
N THR A 254 10.51 -14.90 6.48
CA THR A 254 9.92 -15.76 7.52
C THR A 254 9.00 -14.95 8.45
N ALA A 255 9.39 -13.75 8.86
CA ALA A 255 8.57 -12.87 9.69
C ALA A 255 7.27 -12.47 8.96
N THR A 256 7.37 -12.08 7.69
CA THR A 256 6.20 -11.73 6.86
C THR A 256 5.24 -12.92 6.73
N LYS A 257 5.78 -14.10 6.38
CA LYS A 257 4.97 -15.32 6.26
C LYS A 257 4.29 -15.68 7.58
N THR A 258 5.02 -15.70 8.68
CA THR A 258 4.50 -16.09 10.00
C THR A 258 3.36 -15.19 10.45
N ALA A 259 3.49 -13.87 10.28
CA ALA A 259 2.47 -12.93 10.71
C ALA A 259 1.22 -12.98 9.81
N VAL A 260 1.39 -13.04 8.47
CA VAL A 260 0.27 -13.13 7.52
C VAL A 260 -0.51 -14.42 7.73
N ASP A 261 0.17 -15.57 7.82
CA ASP A 261 -0.48 -16.86 8.09
C ASP A 261 -1.14 -16.88 9.47
N GLY A 262 -0.48 -16.30 10.47
CA GLY A 262 -1.03 -16.17 11.83
C GLY A 262 -2.32 -15.35 11.87
N MET A 263 -2.36 -14.22 11.15
CA MET A 263 -3.59 -13.42 11.00
C MET A 263 -4.69 -14.22 10.29
N THR A 264 -4.36 -14.85 9.15
CA THR A 264 -5.30 -15.65 8.36
C THR A 264 -5.92 -16.78 9.20
N ASN A 265 -5.09 -17.53 9.92
CA ASN A 265 -5.55 -18.64 10.76
C ASN A 265 -6.42 -18.17 11.92
N ARG A 266 -6.11 -17.01 12.52
CA ARG A 266 -6.83 -16.49 13.68
C ARG A 266 -8.16 -15.82 13.33
N LEU A 267 -8.19 -15.09 12.21
CA LEU A 267 -9.31 -14.22 11.84
C LEU A 267 -10.09 -14.71 10.60
N ASN A 268 -9.63 -15.81 9.98
CA ASN A 268 -10.24 -16.43 8.80
C ASN A 268 -10.44 -15.44 7.63
N ASN A 269 -9.44 -14.58 7.40
CA ASN A 269 -9.40 -13.61 6.33
C ASN A 269 -8.02 -13.56 5.71
N THR A 270 -7.93 -13.12 4.44
CA THR A 270 -6.65 -13.06 3.72
C THR A 270 -5.97 -11.71 3.84
N ALA A 271 -4.65 -11.75 3.76
CA ALA A 271 -3.79 -10.59 3.63
C ALA A 271 -2.55 -10.90 2.78
N GLY A 272 -1.83 -9.85 2.46
CA GLY A 272 -0.49 -9.90 1.93
C GLY A 272 0.36 -8.79 2.52
N ALA A 273 1.68 -8.94 2.46
CA ALA A 273 2.60 -7.90 2.87
C ALA A 273 3.91 -7.96 2.08
N ILE A 274 4.52 -6.80 1.92
CA ILE A 274 5.89 -6.61 1.49
C ILE A 274 6.72 -6.04 2.63
N THR A 275 7.95 -6.51 2.75
CA THR A 275 8.85 -6.16 3.86
C THR A 275 10.26 -5.96 3.34
N LEU A 276 10.96 -4.95 3.88
CA LEU A 276 12.42 -4.83 3.77
C LEU A 276 13.02 -4.81 5.18
N SER A 277 14.03 -5.66 5.44
CA SER A 277 14.84 -5.51 6.65
C SER A 277 15.80 -4.34 6.49
N LYS A 278 16.34 -3.82 7.60
CA LYS A 278 17.38 -2.77 7.58
C LYS A 278 18.66 -3.19 6.82
N ASN A 279 18.85 -4.48 6.60
CA ASN A 279 19.98 -5.04 5.84
C ASN A 279 19.64 -5.23 4.35
N GLY A 280 18.41 -4.87 3.93
CA GLY A 280 17.95 -5.02 2.56
C GLY A 280 17.46 -6.43 2.20
N ASP A 281 17.11 -7.26 3.19
CA ASP A 281 16.44 -8.54 2.92
C ASP A 281 14.97 -8.30 2.59
N VAL A 282 14.50 -8.99 1.56
CA VAL A 282 13.14 -8.85 1.02
C VAL A 282 12.25 -9.94 1.61
N GLY A 283 11.10 -9.54 2.15
CA GLY A 283 10.01 -10.42 2.54
C GLY A 283 8.77 -10.16 1.67
N ILE A 284 8.19 -11.22 1.12
CA ILE A 284 6.96 -11.17 0.32
C ILE A 284 6.13 -12.39 0.68
N HIS A 285 4.93 -12.17 1.19
CA HIS A 285 4.00 -13.27 1.43
C HIS A 285 2.55 -12.78 1.38
N PHE A 286 1.67 -13.64 0.91
CA PHE A 286 0.23 -13.42 0.88
C PHE A 286 -0.52 -14.74 1.03
N SER A 287 -1.68 -14.69 1.69
CA SER A 287 -2.58 -15.82 1.89
C SER A 287 -3.81 -15.78 0.97
N SER A 288 -3.95 -14.69 0.18
CA SER A 288 -4.96 -14.56 -0.87
C SER A 288 -4.61 -15.39 -2.11
N VAL A 289 -5.47 -15.39 -3.11
CA VAL A 289 -5.24 -16.11 -4.38
C VAL A 289 -4.02 -15.53 -5.12
N ARG A 290 -3.93 -14.18 -5.19
CA ARG A 290 -2.88 -13.45 -5.89
C ARG A 290 -2.46 -12.20 -5.13
N MET A 291 -1.23 -11.73 -5.35
CA MET A 291 -0.75 -10.41 -4.97
C MET A 291 0.27 -9.94 -6.00
N ALA A 292 0.00 -8.83 -6.69
CA ALA A 292 0.98 -8.24 -7.59
C ALA A 292 2.09 -7.55 -6.78
N TRP A 293 3.35 -7.81 -7.13
CA TRP A 293 4.51 -7.22 -6.48
C TRP A 293 5.70 -7.09 -7.44
N ALA A 294 6.58 -6.13 -7.16
CA ALA A 294 7.85 -5.98 -7.86
C ALA A 294 8.89 -5.35 -6.94
N TYR A 295 10.16 -5.70 -7.10
CA TYR A 295 11.27 -5.03 -6.44
C TYR A 295 12.47 -4.86 -7.36
N ILE A 296 13.31 -3.86 -7.07
CA ILE A 296 14.62 -3.68 -7.70
C ILE A 296 15.68 -3.74 -6.62
N LYS A 297 16.62 -4.69 -6.80
CA LYS A 297 17.79 -4.89 -5.96
C LYS A 297 18.97 -5.30 -6.87
N ASN A 298 20.16 -4.73 -6.65
CA ASN A 298 21.33 -4.99 -7.47
C ASN A 298 21.08 -4.77 -8.98
N ASN A 299 20.35 -3.73 -9.33
CA ASN A 299 19.90 -3.41 -10.71
C ASN A 299 19.05 -4.48 -11.41
N LYS A 300 18.59 -5.49 -10.70
CA LYS A 300 17.67 -6.50 -11.20
C LYS A 300 16.25 -6.18 -10.78
N LEU A 301 15.34 -6.16 -11.75
CA LEU A 301 13.91 -6.05 -11.51
C LEU A 301 13.33 -7.46 -11.44
N ILE A 302 12.73 -7.80 -10.29
CA ILE A 302 12.06 -9.07 -10.05
C ILE A 302 10.61 -8.78 -9.67
N TYR A 303 9.66 -9.53 -10.24
CA TYR A 303 8.23 -9.29 -10.06
C TYR A 303 7.41 -10.58 -10.14
N GLY A 304 6.17 -10.51 -9.70
CA GLY A 304 5.26 -11.64 -9.72
C GLY A 304 3.85 -11.28 -9.27
N ILE A 305 2.94 -12.24 -9.36
CA ILE A 305 1.55 -12.12 -8.93
C ILE A 305 1.00 -13.42 -8.34
N GLU A 306 1.49 -14.58 -8.82
CA GLU A 306 1.11 -15.90 -8.35
C GLU A 306 1.99 -16.36 -7.18
N HIS A 307 1.52 -17.33 -6.40
CA HIS A 307 2.35 -18.00 -5.41
C HIS A 307 3.59 -18.62 -6.05
N ASN A 308 4.76 -18.37 -5.43
CA ASN A 308 6.06 -18.86 -5.90
C ASN A 308 6.52 -18.36 -7.28
N GLN A 309 5.78 -17.44 -7.92
CA GLN A 309 6.19 -16.83 -9.18
C GLN A 309 7.34 -15.84 -8.94
N ARG A 310 8.35 -15.90 -9.80
CA ARG A 310 9.46 -14.94 -9.87
C ARG A 310 9.84 -14.74 -11.32
N LEU A 311 9.49 -13.61 -11.87
CA LEU A 311 9.86 -13.15 -13.21
C LEU A 311 10.98 -12.13 -13.07
N GLU A 312 11.88 -12.05 -14.05
CA GLU A 312 13.02 -11.11 -14.07
C GLU A 312 13.04 -10.38 -15.42
N ASP A 313 13.29 -9.04 -15.38
CA ASP A 313 13.55 -8.18 -16.55
C ASP A 313 15.01 -7.75 -16.57
#